data_e731c64f4fc505c2e436a2069de7c066
#
_entry.id   e731c64f4fc505c2e436a2069de7c066
#
_cell.length_a   1.000
_cell.length_b   1.000
_cell.length_c   1.000
_cell.angle_alpha   90.00
_cell.angle_beta   90.00
_cell.angle_gamma   90.00
#
_symmetry.space_group_name_H-M   'P 1'
#
loop_
_entity.id
_entity.type
_entity.pdbx_description
1 polymer ?
#
loop_
_entity_poly.entity_id
_entity_poly.type
_entity_poly.pdbx_seq_one_letter_code
_entity_poly.pdbx_strand_id
1 'polypeptide(L)'
;MKNIISKHIPFSGYKAMTVWPFIFIREGMAWAYDEKTDRHEHIHGMQQVEMLIVGILIVIVLFVVGCRWWSLLALPVFFYWYVVEWLIRWAYYRNRKTAYRNIAFEREAYAKEDDVVYLDSRKPFAWVKYIKNPTLLRDK
;
A
#
# COMPACT_ATOMS: atom_id res chain seq x y z
N MET A 1 -9.92 3.18 10.33
CA MET A 1 -9.92 1.70 10.12
C MET A 1 -9.90 0.98 11.46
N LYS A 2 -10.09 -0.36 11.50
CA LYS A 2 -10.09 -1.14 12.75
C LYS A 2 -8.71 -1.76 12.99
N ASN A 3 -8.11 -1.49 14.16
CA ASN A 3 -6.81 -2.03 14.54
C ASN A 3 -6.96 -3.45 15.14
N ILE A 4 -6.14 -4.38 14.67
CA ILE A 4 -6.11 -5.78 15.11
C ILE A 4 -4.67 -6.13 15.51
N ILE A 5 -4.47 -6.52 16.76
CA ILE A 5 -3.17 -7.02 17.22
C ILE A 5 -3.06 -8.51 16.87
N SER A 6 -1.97 -8.90 16.20
CA SER A 6 -1.77 -10.28 15.75
C SER A 6 -0.33 -10.75 15.95
N LYS A 7 -0.18 -12.05 16.28
CA LYS A 7 1.11 -12.73 16.40
C LYS A 7 1.76 -13.04 15.05
N HIS A 8 0.95 -13.24 14.02
CA HIS A 8 1.37 -13.79 12.73
C HIS A 8 1.43 -12.75 11.60
N ILE A 9 0.62 -11.70 11.68
CA ILE A 9 0.50 -10.64 10.68
C ILE A 9 0.75 -9.28 11.38
N PRO A 10 1.60 -8.41 10.83
CA PRO A 10 2.44 -8.52 9.64
C PRO A 10 3.62 -9.49 9.81
N PHE A 11 4.32 -9.77 8.68
CA PHE A 11 5.54 -10.60 8.69
C PHE A 11 6.63 -10.00 9.57
N SER A 12 7.61 -10.83 9.97
CA SER A 12 8.75 -10.41 10.76
C SER A 12 9.49 -9.22 10.13
N GLY A 13 9.73 -8.16 10.91
CA GLY A 13 10.39 -6.93 10.44
C GLY A 13 9.47 -5.75 10.15
N TYR A 14 8.15 -5.98 10.12
CA TYR A 14 7.15 -4.92 9.95
C TYR A 14 6.37 -4.67 11.25
N LYS A 15 6.10 -3.39 11.56
CA LYS A 15 5.34 -2.97 12.75
C LYS A 15 3.84 -3.17 12.54
N ALA A 16 3.35 -2.74 11.38
CA ALA A 16 1.96 -2.79 11.00
C ALA A 16 1.83 -3.13 9.51
N MET A 17 0.63 -3.49 9.09
CA MET A 17 0.27 -3.76 7.69
C MET A 17 -1.22 -3.54 7.50
N THR A 18 -1.58 -2.76 6.50
CA THR A 18 -2.98 -2.53 6.16
C THR A 18 -3.48 -3.55 5.15
N VAL A 19 -4.61 -4.18 5.48
CA VAL A 19 -5.49 -4.89 4.55
C VAL A 19 -6.90 -4.35 4.80
N TRP A 20 -7.31 -3.40 3.97
CA TRP A 20 -8.56 -2.68 4.19
C TRP A 20 -9.75 -3.63 4.40
N PRO A 21 -10.59 -3.41 5.41
CA PRO A 21 -10.70 -2.24 6.31
C PRO A 21 -9.92 -2.35 7.63
N PHE A 22 -8.94 -3.25 7.72
CA PHE A 22 -8.18 -3.55 8.94
C PHE A 22 -6.73 -3.07 8.86
N ILE A 23 -6.19 -2.66 10.03
CA ILE A 23 -4.75 -2.48 10.25
C ILE A 23 -4.31 -3.58 11.20
N PHE A 24 -3.40 -4.44 10.75
CA PHE A 24 -2.79 -5.48 11.56
C PHE A 24 -1.52 -4.94 12.20
N ILE A 25 -1.47 -4.96 13.53
CA ILE A 25 -0.32 -4.51 14.32
C ILE A 25 0.35 -5.75 14.92
N ARG A 26 1.67 -5.86 14.76
CA ARG A 26 2.42 -6.97 15.32
C ARG A 26 2.46 -6.88 16.85
N GLU A 27 2.04 -7.94 17.56
CA GLU A 27 1.94 -7.98 19.02
C GLU A 27 3.25 -7.54 19.70
N GLY A 28 4.40 -8.08 19.29
CA GLY A 28 5.69 -7.73 19.86
C GLY A 28 6.21 -6.32 19.52
N MET A 29 5.50 -5.56 18.67
CA MET A 29 5.85 -4.21 18.25
C MET A 29 4.73 -3.20 18.49
N ALA A 30 3.66 -3.59 19.20
CA ALA A 30 2.52 -2.72 19.46
C ALA A 30 2.94 -1.45 20.25
N TRP A 31 3.98 -1.54 21.09
CA TRP A 31 4.55 -0.41 21.82
C TRP A 31 5.20 0.66 20.91
N ALA A 32 5.59 0.28 19.69
CA ALA A 32 6.21 1.17 18.68
C ALA A 32 5.19 1.70 17.67
N TYR A 33 3.90 1.35 17.81
CA TYR A 33 2.83 1.85 16.97
C TYR A 33 2.40 3.23 17.48
N ASP A 34 2.75 4.25 16.74
CA ASP A 34 2.49 5.65 17.03
C ASP A 34 1.53 6.28 16.02
N GLU A 35 1.14 7.53 16.26
CA GLU A 35 0.26 8.28 15.36
C GLU A 35 0.84 8.42 13.95
N LYS A 36 2.15 8.49 13.83
CA LYS A 36 2.84 8.57 12.54
C LYS A 36 2.66 7.27 11.77
N THR A 37 2.86 6.13 12.42
CA THR A 37 2.62 4.81 11.83
C THR A 37 1.13 4.64 11.48
N ASP A 38 0.23 5.10 12.34
CA ASP A 38 -1.22 5.05 12.08
C ASP A 38 -1.59 5.84 10.82
N ARG A 39 -1.08 7.06 10.65
CA ARG A 39 -1.29 7.86 9.42
C ARG A 39 -0.73 7.17 8.19
N HIS A 40 0.47 6.58 8.27
CA HIS A 40 1.08 5.80 7.20
C HIS A 40 0.15 4.68 6.73
N GLU A 41 -0.35 3.88 7.65
CA GLU A 41 -1.26 2.77 7.37
C GLU A 41 -2.63 3.25 6.82
N HIS A 42 -3.13 4.40 7.31
CA HIS A 42 -4.35 5.00 6.77
C HIS A 42 -4.20 5.46 5.31
N ILE A 43 -3.03 5.99 4.93
CA ILE A 43 -2.74 6.32 3.52
C ILE A 43 -2.82 5.05 2.66
N HIS A 44 -2.22 3.92 3.10
CA HIS A 44 -2.35 2.65 2.40
C HIS A 44 -3.80 2.17 2.31
N GLY A 45 -4.60 2.38 3.35
CA GLY A 45 -6.03 2.07 3.30
C GLY A 45 -6.76 2.83 2.20
N MET A 46 -6.50 4.14 2.05
CA MET A 46 -7.09 4.95 0.97
C MET A 46 -6.63 4.48 -0.41
N GLN A 47 -5.34 4.17 -0.58
CA GLN A 47 -4.79 3.63 -1.82
C GLN A 47 -5.44 2.28 -2.19
N GLN A 48 -5.68 1.41 -1.20
CA GLN A 48 -6.35 0.12 -1.42
C GLN A 48 -7.79 0.30 -1.87
N VAL A 49 -8.53 1.25 -1.28
CA VAL A 49 -9.91 1.57 -1.72
C VAL A 49 -9.94 2.09 -3.14
N GLU A 50 -9.02 2.99 -3.51
CA GLU A 50 -8.88 3.50 -4.89
C GLU A 50 -8.64 2.35 -5.88
N MET A 51 -7.69 1.48 -5.57
CA MET A 51 -7.34 0.35 -6.43
C MET A 51 -8.43 -0.74 -6.43
N LEU A 52 -9.20 -0.88 -5.35
CA LEU A 52 -10.37 -1.76 -5.33
C LEU A 52 -11.45 -1.27 -6.32
N ILE A 53 -11.69 0.05 -6.38
CA ILE A 53 -12.61 0.63 -7.37
C ILE A 53 -12.13 0.32 -8.79
N VAL A 54 -10.83 0.49 -9.07
CA VAL A 54 -10.23 0.10 -10.36
C VAL A 54 -10.43 -1.38 -10.63
N GLY A 55 -10.17 -2.24 -9.63
CA GLY A 55 -10.39 -3.69 -9.73
C GLY A 55 -11.83 -4.05 -10.07
N ILE A 56 -12.80 -3.40 -9.41
CA ILE A 56 -14.24 -3.60 -9.70
C ILE A 56 -14.56 -3.21 -11.15
N LEU A 57 -14.06 -2.08 -11.64
CA LEU A 57 -14.27 -1.68 -13.03
C LEU A 57 -13.68 -2.70 -14.02
N ILE A 58 -12.49 -3.22 -13.74
CA ILE A 58 -11.86 -4.28 -14.54
C ILE A 58 -12.72 -5.56 -14.50
N VAL A 59 -13.23 -5.95 -13.32
CA VAL A 59 -14.13 -7.11 -13.18
C VAL A 59 -15.35 -6.96 -14.08
N ILE A 60 -16.00 -5.80 -14.07
CA ILE A 60 -17.19 -5.54 -14.89
C ILE A 60 -16.86 -5.72 -16.37
N VAL A 61 -15.76 -5.11 -16.87
CA VAL A 61 -15.34 -5.22 -18.26
C VAL A 61 -15.04 -6.68 -18.61
N LEU A 62 -14.25 -7.39 -17.81
CA LEU A 62 -13.89 -8.78 -18.07
C LEU A 62 -15.11 -9.71 -18.02
N PHE A 63 -16.07 -9.43 -17.12
CA PHE A 63 -17.30 -10.21 -17.04
C PHE A 63 -18.13 -10.06 -18.32
N VAL A 64 -18.26 -8.84 -18.84
CA VAL A 64 -18.99 -8.54 -20.09
C VAL A 64 -18.34 -9.21 -21.30
N VAL A 65 -17.01 -9.26 -21.36
CA VAL A 65 -16.29 -9.92 -22.47
C VAL A 65 -16.20 -11.45 -22.32
N GLY A 66 -16.88 -12.03 -21.32
CA GLY A 66 -17.04 -13.49 -21.20
C GLY A 66 -16.07 -14.19 -20.24
N CYS A 67 -15.22 -13.45 -19.52
CA CYS A 67 -14.28 -14.06 -18.54
C CYS A 67 -14.99 -14.59 -17.26
N ARG A 68 -16.28 -14.28 -17.08
CA ARG A 68 -17.14 -14.79 -15.98
C ARG A 68 -16.42 -14.76 -14.63
N TRP A 69 -16.34 -15.91 -13.93
CA TRP A 69 -15.75 -16.02 -12.59
C TRP A 69 -14.25 -15.65 -12.52
N TRP A 70 -13.50 -15.82 -13.59
CA TRP A 70 -12.09 -15.45 -13.67
C TRP A 70 -11.86 -13.93 -13.53
N SER A 71 -12.88 -13.12 -13.85
CA SER A 71 -12.81 -11.67 -13.69
C SER A 71 -12.54 -11.25 -12.24
N LEU A 72 -13.01 -12.03 -11.25
CA LEU A 72 -12.81 -11.75 -9.81
C LEU A 72 -11.33 -11.69 -9.42
N LEU A 73 -10.43 -12.30 -10.19
CA LEU A 73 -8.98 -12.20 -9.97
C LEU A 73 -8.46 -10.76 -10.12
N ALA A 74 -9.23 -9.85 -10.72
CA ALA A 74 -8.84 -8.44 -10.81
C ALA A 74 -9.08 -7.64 -9.52
N LEU A 75 -9.84 -8.16 -8.53
CA LEU A 75 -10.11 -7.41 -7.30
C LEU A 75 -8.84 -7.04 -6.51
N PRO A 76 -7.84 -7.92 -6.32
CA PRO A 76 -6.64 -7.58 -5.57
C PRO A 76 -5.58 -6.83 -6.40
N VAL A 77 -6.01 -5.96 -7.35
CA VAL A 77 -5.10 -5.23 -8.26
C VAL A 77 -4.08 -4.37 -7.52
N PHE A 78 -4.40 -3.86 -6.32
CA PHE A 78 -3.44 -3.17 -5.46
C PHE A 78 -2.19 -4.02 -5.18
N PHE A 79 -2.40 -5.27 -4.75
CA PHE A 79 -1.31 -6.17 -4.42
C PHE A 79 -0.52 -6.61 -5.64
N TYR A 80 -1.17 -6.79 -6.80
CA TYR A 80 -0.47 -7.07 -8.05
C TYR A 80 0.43 -5.90 -8.45
N TRP A 81 -0.10 -4.68 -8.43
CA TRP A 81 0.70 -3.47 -8.71
C TRP A 81 1.89 -3.38 -7.76
N TYR A 82 1.64 -3.55 -6.46
CA TYR A 82 2.65 -3.48 -5.42
C TYR A 82 3.81 -4.47 -5.66
N VAL A 83 3.48 -5.73 -5.94
CA VAL A 83 4.49 -6.76 -6.20
C VAL A 83 5.25 -6.50 -7.50
N VAL A 84 4.55 -6.15 -8.57
CA VAL A 84 5.18 -5.87 -9.88
C VAL A 84 6.12 -4.66 -9.78
N GLU A 85 5.68 -3.57 -9.16
CA GLU A 85 6.51 -2.39 -8.97
C GLU A 85 7.73 -2.70 -8.08
N TRP A 86 7.54 -3.48 -7.01
CA TRP A 86 8.64 -3.91 -6.15
C TRP A 86 9.67 -4.73 -6.93
N LEU A 87 9.26 -5.68 -7.76
CA LEU A 87 10.15 -6.51 -8.58
C LEU A 87 10.97 -5.65 -9.57
N ILE A 88 10.30 -4.71 -10.27
CA ILE A 88 10.97 -3.78 -11.20
C ILE A 88 12.02 -2.96 -10.46
N ARG A 89 11.67 -2.40 -9.31
CA ARG A 89 12.58 -1.58 -8.51
C ARG A 89 13.70 -2.42 -7.89
N TRP A 90 13.42 -3.65 -7.49
CA TRP A 90 14.45 -4.57 -7.00
C TRP A 90 15.45 -4.93 -8.11
N ALA A 91 15.00 -5.21 -9.31
CA ALA A 91 15.88 -5.45 -10.45
C ALA A 91 16.79 -4.24 -10.72
N TYR A 92 16.28 -3.02 -10.55
CA TYR A 92 17.02 -1.77 -10.75
C TYR A 92 18.00 -1.47 -9.61
N TYR A 93 17.53 -1.47 -8.34
CA TYR A 93 18.34 -1.07 -7.18
C TYR A 93 19.21 -2.19 -6.63
N ARG A 94 18.94 -3.45 -6.96
CA ARG A 94 19.60 -4.65 -6.41
C ARG A 94 19.55 -4.75 -4.89
N ASN A 95 18.68 -4.00 -4.23
CA ASN A 95 18.47 -3.97 -2.80
C ASN A 95 16.96 -4.03 -2.49
N ARG A 96 16.55 -5.06 -1.74
CA ARG A 96 15.13 -5.32 -1.44
C ARG A 96 14.48 -4.21 -0.62
N LYS A 97 15.21 -3.67 0.38
CA LYS A 97 14.71 -2.63 1.27
C LYS A 97 14.57 -1.30 0.54
N THR A 98 15.55 -0.95 -0.28
CA THR A 98 15.50 0.25 -1.13
C THR A 98 14.38 0.13 -2.16
N ALA A 99 14.21 -1.05 -2.77
CA ALA A 99 13.12 -1.31 -3.72
C ALA A 99 11.74 -1.10 -3.07
N TYR A 100 11.53 -1.70 -1.88
CA TYR A 100 10.30 -1.55 -1.09
C TYR A 100 9.98 -0.08 -0.82
N ARG A 101 10.91 0.67 -0.23
CA ARG A 101 10.70 2.09 0.12
C ARG A 101 10.45 3.00 -1.09
N ASN A 102 10.81 2.53 -2.28
CA ASN A 102 10.64 3.28 -3.53
C ASN A 102 9.40 2.87 -4.34
N ILE A 103 8.56 1.95 -3.88
CA ILE A 103 7.23 1.71 -4.44
C ILE A 103 6.42 3.02 -4.33
N ALA A 104 5.66 3.36 -5.36
CA ALA A 104 4.93 4.63 -5.40
C ALA A 104 3.98 4.81 -4.21
N PHE A 105 3.33 3.74 -3.79
CA PHE A 105 2.47 3.72 -2.60
C PHE A 105 3.24 4.04 -1.33
N GLU A 106 4.39 3.38 -1.11
CA GLU A 106 5.26 3.60 0.04
C GLU A 106 5.82 5.04 0.05
N ARG A 107 6.23 5.52 -1.11
CA ARG A 107 6.78 6.89 -1.25
C ARG A 107 5.77 7.96 -0.89
N GLU A 108 4.49 7.79 -1.25
CA GLU A 108 3.44 8.70 -0.79
C GLU A 108 3.32 8.63 0.73
N ALA A 109 3.20 7.42 1.28
CA ALA A 109 3.02 7.21 2.71
C ALA A 109 4.19 7.82 3.51
N TYR A 110 5.44 7.49 3.20
CA TYR A 110 6.63 8.07 3.84
C TYR A 110 6.76 9.59 3.68
N ALA A 111 6.34 10.14 2.54
CA ALA A 111 6.40 11.58 2.30
C ALA A 111 5.32 12.34 3.09
N LYS A 112 4.27 11.66 3.55
CA LYS A 112 3.07 12.27 4.11
C LYS A 112 2.70 11.81 5.52
N GLU A 113 3.40 10.82 6.08
CA GLU A 113 3.15 10.31 7.43
C GLU A 113 3.34 11.35 8.55
N ASP A 114 4.12 12.42 8.30
CA ASP A 114 4.32 13.52 9.26
C ASP A 114 3.28 14.65 9.12
N ASP A 115 2.50 14.66 8.06
CA ASP A 115 1.51 15.71 7.74
C ASP A 115 0.14 15.34 8.36
N VAL A 116 -0.19 15.93 9.50
CA VAL A 116 -1.37 15.61 10.31
C VAL A 116 -2.69 15.85 9.55
N VAL A 117 -2.72 16.85 8.66
CA VAL A 117 -3.93 17.23 7.91
C VAL A 117 -4.01 16.55 6.54
N TYR A 118 -3.02 15.74 6.19
CA TYR A 118 -2.94 15.17 4.84
C TYR A 118 -4.13 14.26 4.50
N LEU A 119 -4.55 13.43 5.43
CA LEU A 119 -5.65 12.48 5.20
C LEU A 119 -6.95 13.20 4.82
N ASP A 120 -7.22 14.37 5.42
CA ASP A 120 -8.43 15.15 5.17
C ASP A 120 -8.38 15.87 3.80
N SER A 121 -7.18 16.22 3.33
CA SER A 121 -6.95 16.97 2.09
C SER A 121 -6.43 16.11 0.94
N ARG A 122 -6.22 14.81 1.16
CA ARG A 122 -5.64 13.89 0.18
C ARG A 122 -6.53 13.76 -1.05
N LYS A 123 -5.96 14.02 -2.22
CA LYS A 123 -6.66 13.82 -3.51
C LYS A 123 -6.63 12.34 -3.92
N PRO A 124 -7.69 11.84 -4.57
CA PRO A 124 -7.67 10.50 -5.13
C PRO A 124 -6.48 10.29 -6.06
N PHE A 125 -5.91 9.08 -6.03
CA PHE A 125 -4.73 8.68 -6.84
C PHE A 125 -3.50 9.56 -6.64
N ALA A 126 -3.34 10.20 -5.46
CA ALA A 126 -2.19 11.06 -5.16
C ALA A 126 -0.83 10.32 -5.28
N TRP A 127 -0.81 8.98 -5.13
CA TRP A 127 0.38 8.14 -5.28
C TRP A 127 0.95 8.13 -6.70
N VAL A 128 0.13 8.40 -7.73
CA VAL A 128 0.55 8.33 -9.16
C VAL A 128 1.72 9.28 -9.46
N LYS A 129 1.76 10.44 -8.82
CA LYS A 129 2.88 11.40 -8.99
C LYS A 129 4.23 10.86 -8.52
N TYR A 130 4.21 9.85 -7.63
CA TYR A 130 5.42 9.23 -7.08
C TYR A 130 5.99 8.12 -7.97
N ILE A 131 5.28 7.69 -9.02
CA ILE A 131 5.77 6.68 -9.98
C ILE A 131 7.02 7.20 -10.71
N LYS A 132 6.97 8.45 -11.19
CA LYS A 132 7.97 9.04 -12.10
C LYS A 132 9.18 9.67 -11.40
N ASN A 133 9.14 9.93 -10.11
CA ASN A 133 10.17 10.69 -9.42
C ASN A 133 11.05 9.78 -8.56
N PRO A 134 12.22 9.33 -9.04
CA PRO A 134 13.13 8.48 -8.27
C PRO A 134 13.98 9.32 -7.30
N THR A 135 13.37 10.22 -6.54
CA THR A 135 14.07 10.78 -5.39
C THR A 135 14.24 9.64 -4.41
N LEU A 136 15.41 9.04 -4.42
CA LEU A 136 15.81 8.00 -3.48
C LEU A 136 15.45 8.48 -2.07
N LEU A 137 14.50 7.82 -1.43
CA LEU A 137 14.43 7.83 0.02
C LEU A 137 15.68 7.07 0.48
N ARG A 138 16.80 7.81 0.58
CA ARG A 138 18.02 7.27 1.17
C ARG A 138 17.72 6.90 2.60
N ASP A 139 18.19 5.73 3.00
CA ASP A 139 18.17 5.31 4.41
C ASP A 139 18.80 6.42 5.25
N LYS A 140 18.00 7.05 6.11
CA LYS A 140 18.49 7.79 7.26
C LYS A 140 18.66 6.83 8.42
#